data_16063c2899dc30211f2221458f1858a6
#
_entry.id   16063c2899dc30211f2221458f1858a6
#
_cell.length_a   1.000
_cell.length_b   1.000
_cell.length_c   1.000
_cell.angle_alpha   90.00
_cell.angle_beta   90.00
_cell.angle_gamma   90.00
#
_symmetry.space_group_name_H-M   'P 1'
#
loop_
_entity.id
_entity.type
_entity.pdbx_description
1 polymer ?
#
loop_
_entity_poly.entity_id
_entity_poly.type
_entity_poly.pdbx_seq_one_letter_code
_entity_poly.pdbx_strand_id
1 'polypeptide(L)'
;MTPQPSPTEHEPTAPQAAPRRPSAPQPNAHQPLSIAYSPCPNDTFVFHAWAHGRVPDAPAIDVTFADIDITNGMAERGERDLLKVSYAVLPWILRDYALVPCGGALGRGCGPLVLTKEPGRAKDLAGKTVAVPSDRSTAYLLFRLWAAGEVPGGVGRVIVLPFDQIMPAVRDGRVDAGLVIHEARFTYQNYGLHRLADMGEHWELTTGLPIPLGAIVAKRSLGAERLRAVAEAIRTSVRSAWDDPAASRDYVLEHAQEMDPAVADQHIGLYVNEFTADLGEDGYAAVRGLLTRAAAEGLVPPLGHDALEFF
;
A
#
# COMPACT_ATOMS: atom_id res chain seq x y z
N MET A 1 -75.17 1.28 45.11
CA MET A 1 -74.16 0.28 44.70
C MET A 1 -74.11 0.33 43.18
N THR A 2 -73.11 1.06 42.65
CA THR A 2 -72.88 1.19 41.25
C THR A 2 -71.68 0.29 40.91
N PRO A 3 -71.69 -0.52 39.85
CA PRO A 3 -70.57 -1.39 39.52
C PRO A 3 -69.46 -0.61 38.82
N GLN A 4 -68.18 -0.90 39.18
CA GLN A 4 -67.00 -0.40 38.53
C GLN A 4 -66.75 -1.14 37.20
N PRO A 5 -66.16 -0.48 36.17
CA PRO A 5 -65.77 -1.15 34.95
C PRO A 5 -64.42 -1.85 35.10
N SER A 6 -64.30 -3.03 34.47
CA SER A 6 -63.11 -3.87 34.36
C SER A 6 -62.02 -3.21 33.55
N PRO A 7 -60.73 -3.49 33.80
CA PRO A 7 -59.60 -2.96 33.03
C PRO A 7 -59.48 -3.66 31.69
N THR A 8 -59.34 -2.84 30.63
CA THR A 8 -59.00 -3.26 29.26
C THR A 8 -57.55 -3.72 29.18
N GLU A 9 -57.33 -4.94 28.76
CA GLU A 9 -56.01 -5.49 28.43
C GLU A 9 -55.47 -4.80 27.16
N HIS A 10 -54.29 -4.21 27.28
CA HIS A 10 -53.52 -3.73 26.13
C HIS A 10 -52.73 -4.88 25.52
N GLU A 11 -53.05 -5.29 24.31
CA GLU A 11 -52.21 -6.17 23.50
C GLU A 11 -50.85 -5.46 23.15
N PRO A 12 -49.70 -6.16 23.26
CA PRO A 12 -48.42 -5.56 22.86
C PRO A 12 -48.29 -5.51 21.35
N THR A 13 -48.19 -4.29 20.84
CA THR A 13 -47.90 -4.02 19.42
C THR A 13 -46.52 -4.57 19.04
N ALA A 14 -46.46 -5.42 18.03
CA ALA A 14 -45.21 -5.96 17.51
C ALA A 14 -44.29 -4.84 16.97
N PRO A 15 -42.96 -4.94 17.17
CA PRO A 15 -42.01 -3.92 16.69
C PRO A 15 -42.02 -3.86 15.16
N GLN A 16 -42.27 -2.65 14.61
CA GLN A 16 -42.16 -2.40 13.20
C GLN A 16 -40.71 -2.59 12.74
N ALA A 17 -40.52 -3.43 11.72
CA ALA A 17 -39.23 -3.65 11.09
C ALA A 17 -38.68 -2.33 10.54
N ALA A 18 -37.45 -1.98 10.90
CA ALA A 18 -36.76 -0.80 10.36
C ALA A 18 -36.67 -0.88 8.83
N PRO A 19 -36.78 0.25 8.12
CA PRO A 19 -36.70 0.27 6.66
C PRO A 19 -35.33 -0.27 6.21
N ARG A 20 -35.36 -1.27 5.33
CA ARG A 20 -34.14 -1.78 4.67
C ARG A 20 -33.48 -0.63 3.90
N ARG A 21 -32.24 -0.34 4.21
CA ARG A 21 -31.42 0.56 3.37
C ARG A 21 -31.46 0.04 1.94
N PRO A 22 -31.64 0.91 0.92
CA PRO A 22 -31.56 0.49 -0.46
C PRO A 22 -30.19 -0.14 -0.70
N SER A 23 -30.17 -1.34 -1.28
CA SER A 23 -28.95 -1.99 -1.74
C SER A 23 -28.29 -1.06 -2.77
N ALA A 24 -26.98 -0.80 -2.58
CA ALA A 24 -26.20 -0.07 -3.57
C ALA A 24 -26.37 -0.74 -4.94
N PRO A 25 -26.46 0.05 -6.03
CA PRO A 25 -26.61 -0.51 -7.38
C PRO A 25 -25.42 -1.46 -7.64
N GLN A 26 -25.73 -2.67 -8.08
CA GLN A 26 -24.70 -3.62 -8.50
C GLN A 26 -23.96 -3.02 -9.70
N PRO A 27 -22.61 -3.00 -9.72
CA PRO A 27 -21.87 -2.49 -10.86
C PRO A 27 -22.22 -3.31 -12.11
N ASN A 28 -22.56 -2.61 -13.20
CA ASN A 28 -22.87 -3.22 -14.49
C ASN A 28 -21.69 -4.11 -14.92
N ALA A 29 -21.95 -5.35 -15.30
CA ALA A 29 -20.95 -6.33 -15.69
C ALA A 29 -20.03 -5.87 -16.85
N HIS A 30 -20.44 -4.85 -17.61
CA HIS A 30 -19.73 -4.31 -18.78
C HIS A 30 -18.99 -2.98 -18.56
N GLN A 31 -19.06 -2.38 -17.37
CA GLN A 31 -18.28 -1.17 -17.12
C GLN A 31 -16.82 -1.52 -16.79
N PRO A 32 -15.83 -0.79 -17.38
CA PRO A 32 -14.44 -0.91 -16.98
C PRO A 32 -14.28 -0.70 -15.47
N LEU A 33 -13.42 -1.49 -14.85
CA LEU A 33 -13.06 -1.30 -13.45
C LEU A 33 -12.12 -0.09 -13.33
N SER A 34 -12.43 0.81 -12.42
CA SER A 34 -11.54 1.94 -12.12
C SER A 34 -10.37 1.47 -11.27
N ILE A 35 -9.14 1.70 -11.74
CA ILE A 35 -7.92 1.34 -11.01
C ILE A 35 -7.01 2.56 -10.86
N ALA A 36 -6.36 2.70 -9.69
CA ALA A 36 -5.29 3.68 -9.52
C ALA A 36 -4.04 3.03 -8.92
N TYR A 37 -2.89 3.35 -9.52
CA TYR A 37 -1.56 2.94 -9.07
C TYR A 37 -0.52 3.99 -9.44
N SER A 38 0.69 3.86 -8.87
CA SER A 38 1.78 4.78 -9.11
C SER A 38 2.34 4.67 -10.55
N PRO A 39 2.82 5.77 -11.15
CA PRO A 39 3.54 5.72 -12.43
C PRO A 39 4.93 5.07 -12.32
N CYS A 40 5.30 4.54 -11.14
CA CYS A 40 6.59 3.91 -10.92
C CYS A 40 6.82 2.68 -11.82
N PRO A 41 8.10 2.38 -12.18
CA PRO A 41 8.45 1.31 -13.10
C PRO A 41 7.89 -0.06 -12.75
N ASN A 42 7.84 -0.44 -11.48
CA ASN A 42 7.30 -1.73 -11.06
C ASN A 42 5.80 -1.86 -11.33
N ASP A 43 5.01 -0.80 -11.10
CA ASP A 43 3.55 -0.86 -11.30
C ASP A 43 3.20 -0.79 -12.79
N THR A 44 3.82 0.12 -13.54
CA THR A 44 3.63 0.21 -14.99
C THR A 44 4.06 -1.07 -15.71
N PHE A 45 5.13 -1.73 -15.26
CA PHE A 45 5.57 -3.02 -15.77
C PHE A 45 4.53 -4.13 -15.49
N VAL A 46 4.08 -4.26 -14.25
CA VAL A 46 3.12 -5.28 -13.80
C VAL A 46 1.78 -5.16 -14.52
N PHE A 47 1.25 -3.95 -14.64
CA PHE A 47 -0.10 -3.72 -15.17
C PHE A 47 -0.14 -3.49 -16.69
N HIS A 48 1.00 -3.41 -17.38
CA HIS A 48 1.08 -3.10 -18.81
C HIS A 48 0.18 -3.98 -19.67
N ALA A 49 0.31 -5.30 -19.56
CA ALA A 49 -0.46 -6.20 -20.43
C ALA A 49 -1.98 -6.07 -20.20
N TRP A 50 -2.40 -5.89 -18.95
CA TRP A 50 -3.81 -5.70 -18.63
C TRP A 50 -4.33 -4.33 -19.07
N ALA A 51 -3.59 -3.26 -18.82
CA ALA A 51 -3.95 -1.90 -19.23
C ALA A 51 -4.12 -1.75 -20.75
N HIS A 52 -3.39 -2.57 -21.55
CA HIS A 52 -3.46 -2.57 -23.01
C HIS A 52 -4.37 -3.66 -23.59
N GLY A 53 -5.22 -4.30 -22.77
CA GLY A 53 -6.16 -5.32 -23.25
C GLY A 53 -5.50 -6.59 -23.80
N ARG A 54 -4.25 -6.89 -23.37
CA ARG A 54 -3.47 -8.06 -23.82
C ARG A 54 -3.68 -9.29 -22.92
N VAL A 55 -4.49 -9.17 -21.88
CA VAL A 55 -4.85 -10.28 -20.99
C VAL A 55 -6.20 -10.85 -21.43
N PRO A 56 -6.25 -12.09 -21.94
CA PRO A 56 -7.50 -12.71 -22.39
C PRO A 56 -8.54 -12.78 -21.26
N ASP A 57 -9.80 -12.55 -21.59
CA ASP A 57 -10.97 -12.65 -20.69
C ASP A 57 -10.91 -11.77 -19.44
N ALA A 58 -9.91 -10.89 -19.33
CA ALA A 58 -9.82 -9.95 -18.23
C ALA A 58 -10.88 -8.84 -18.35
N PRO A 59 -11.44 -8.38 -17.22
CA PRO A 59 -12.30 -7.20 -17.23
C PRO A 59 -11.51 -5.99 -17.73
N ALA A 60 -12.15 -5.12 -18.54
CA ALA A 60 -11.54 -3.86 -18.95
C ALA A 60 -11.27 -2.98 -17.73
N ILE A 61 -10.18 -2.20 -17.79
CA ILE A 61 -9.80 -1.24 -16.74
C ILE A 61 -9.66 0.18 -17.28
N ASP A 62 -9.96 1.15 -16.40
CA ASP A 62 -9.70 2.56 -16.59
C ASP A 62 -8.63 2.99 -15.58
N VAL A 63 -7.43 3.33 -16.09
CA VAL A 63 -6.24 3.56 -15.28
C VAL A 63 -6.09 5.03 -14.93
N THR A 64 -5.88 5.29 -13.65
CA THR A 64 -5.47 6.59 -13.12
C THR A 64 -4.08 6.46 -12.47
N PHE A 65 -3.13 7.30 -12.89
CA PHE A 65 -1.83 7.38 -12.23
C PHE A 65 -1.90 8.34 -11.04
N ALA A 66 -1.47 7.86 -9.88
CA ALA A 66 -1.37 8.68 -8.68
C ALA A 66 -0.37 8.06 -7.70
N ASP A 67 0.40 8.90 -7.02
CA ASP A 67 1.36 8.46 -6.01
C ASP A 67 0.68 7.80 -4.82
N ILE A 68 1.45 7.01 -4.06
CA ILE A 68 0.94 6.11 -3.01
C ILE A 68 0.22 6.86 -1.88
N ASP A 69 0.57 8.09 -1.58
CA ASP A 69 -0.10 8.94 -0.60
C ASP A 69 -1.51 9.31 -1.07
N ILE A 70 -1.67 9.65 -2.36
CA ILE A 70 -2.96 9.96 -2.99
C ILE A 70 -3.84 8.72 -3.05
N THR A 71 -3.30 7.58 -3.49
CA THR A 71 -4.06 6.33 -3.60
C THR A 71 -4.49 5.78 -2.24
N ASN A 72 -3.68 5.94 -1.19
CA ASN A 72 -4.08 5.65 0.19
C ASN A 72 -5.32 6.46 0.59
N GLY A 73 -5.34 7.78 0.31
CA GLY A 73 -6.49 8.64 0.54
C GLY A 73 -7.72 8.25 -0.28
N MET A 74 -7.54 7.87 -1.56
CA MET A 74 -8.63 7.36 -2.41
C MET A 74 -9.26 6.09 -1.82
N ALA A 75 -8.44 5.18 -1.26
CA ALA A 75 -8.93 3.97 -0.62
C ALA A 75 -9.75 4.26 0.63
N GLU A 76 -9.29 5.17 1.49
CA GLU A 76 -10.03 5.60 2.68
C GLU A 76 -11.40 6.22 2.33
N ARG A 77 -11.51 6.90 1.16
CA ARG A 77 -12.77 7.49 0.66
C ARG A 77 -13.58 6.55 -0.24
N GLY A 78 -13.06 5.35 -0.55
CA GLY A 78 -13.76 4.38 -1.40
C GLY A 78 -13.93 4.82 -2.87
N GLU A 79 -12.99 5.58 -3.44
CA GLU A 79 -13.15 6.24 -4.73
C GLU A 79 -12.95 5.35 -5.96
N ARG A 80 -12.17 4.27 -5.88
CA ARG A 80 -11.83 3.39 -7.00
C ARG A 80 -12.20 1.95 -6.69
N ASP A 81 -12.40 1.14 -7.72
CA ASP A 81 -12.68 -0.28 -7.56
C ASP A 81 -11.43 -1.05 -7.15
N LEU A 82 -10.28 -0.68 -7.73
CA LEU A 82 -8.97 -1.25 -7.42
C LEU A 82 -7.97 -0.13 -7.11
N LEU A 83 -7.06 -0.41 -6.17
CA LEU A 83 -6.03 0.55 -5.78
C LEU A 83 -4.74 -0.16 -5.42
N LYS A 84 -3.60 0.45 -5.82
CA LYS A 84 -2.33 0.19 -5.16
C LYS A 84 -2.26 1.08 -3.92
N VAL A 85 -2.05 0.46 -2.76
CA VAL A 85 -2.00 1.15 -1.46
C VAL A 85 -0.82 0.68 -0.62
N SER A 86 -0.44 1.46 0.38
CA SER A 86 0.50 1.01 1.40
C SER A 86 -0.10 -0.12 2.24
N TYR A 87 0.68 -1.17 2.58
CA TYR A 87 0.20 -2.18 3.56
C TYR A 87 -0.20 -1.54 4.89
N ALA A 88 0.44 -0.42 5.25
CA ALA A 88 0.13 0.32 6.47
C ALA A 88 -1.32 0.81 6.55
N VAL A 89 -1.99 1.09 5.42
CA VAL A 89 -3.36 1.64 5.43
C VAL A 89 -4.43 0.55 5.55
N LEU A 90 -4.08 -0.71 5.34
CA LEU A 90 -5.03 -1.83 5.35
C LEU A 90 -5.97 -1.84 6.57
N PRO A 91 -5.52 -1.62 7.82
CA PRO A 91 -6.41 -1.68 8.99
C PRO A 91 -7.61 -0.73 8.93
N TRP A 92 -7.54 0.34 8.13
CA TRP A 92 -8.65 1.30 7.99
C TRP A 92 -9.60 0.97 6.83
N ILE A 93 -9.14 0.19 5.83
CA ILE A 93 -9.89 -0.01 4.58
C ILE A 93 -10.39 -1.43 4.36
N LEU A 94 -9.89 -2.44 5.10
CA LEU A 94 -10.24 -3.87 4.86
C LEU A 94 -11.71 -4.21 5.10
N ARG A 95 -12.48 -3.31 5.72
CA ARG A 95 -13.94 -3.43 5.79
C ARG A 95 -14.59 -3.36 4.40
N ASP A 96 -14.11 -2.44 3.55
CA ASP A 96 -14.71 -2.13 2.25
C ASP A 96 -13.91 -2.74 1.10
N TYR A 97 -12.62 -3.03 1.32
CA TYR A 97 -11.70 -3.63 0.35
C TYR A 97 -11.20 -4.99 0.79
N ALA A 98 -10.90 -5.84 -0.18
CA ALA A 98 -10.18 -7.09 0.01
C ALA A 98 -8.72 -6.91 -0.41
N LEU A 99 -7.78 -7.52 0.32
CA LEU A 99 -6.38 -7.61 -0.10
C LEU A 99 -6.29 -8.60 -1.27
N VAL A 100 -5.89 -8.14 -2.46
CA VAL A 100 -5.64 -9.02 -3.61
C VAL A 100 -4.30 -9.73 -3.40
N PRO A 101 -4.24 -11.07 -3.55
CA PRO A 101 -3.04 -11.84 -3.22
C PRO A 101 -1.93 -11.77 -4.27
N CYS A 102 -1.90 -10.74 -5.10
CA CYS A 102 -0.91 -10.56 -6.17
C CYS A 102 -0.84 -9.08 -6.62
N GLY A 103 0.16 -8.74 -7.43
CA GLY A 103 0.37 -7.39 -7.98
C GLY A 103 1.01 -6.40 -7.00
N GLY A 104 1.22 -6.80 -5.76
CA GLY A 104 1.84 -5.97 -4.74
C GLY A 104 3.36 -5.89 -4.85
N ALA A 105 3.96 -4.98 -4.06
CA ALA A 105 5.39 -4.88 -3.83
C ALA A 105 5.71 -5.39 -2.43
N LEU A 106 6.36 -6.54 -2.36
CA LEU A 106 6.83 -7.22 -1.16
C LEU A 106 8.07 -8.01 -1.55
N GLY A 107 9.09 -8.04 -0.71
CA GLY A 107 10.32 -8.74 -1.09
C GLY A 107 11.41 -8.65 -0.04
N ARG A 108 12.65 -8.88 -0.46
CA ARG A 108 13.85 -8.79 0.37
C ARG A 108 14.81 -7.76 -0.21
N GLY A 109 15.58 -7.09 0.67
CA GLY A 109 16.55 -6.08 0.24
C GLY A 109 15.97 -4.81 -0.38
N CYS A 110 14.64 -4.61 -0.32
CA CYS A 110 13.92 -3.55 -1.03
C CYS A 110 13.29 -2.48 -0.12
N GLY A 111 13.81 -2.32 1.10
CA GLY A 111 13.26 -1.41 2.10
C GLY A 111 13.49 0.07 1.81
N PRO A 112 12.69 0.95 2.44
CA PRO A 112 12.96 2.38 2.49
C PRO A 112 14.30 2.69 3.14
N LEU A 113 14.94 3.80 2.73
CA LEU A 113 16.19 4.25 3.31
C LEU A 113 15.99 5.51 4.15
N VAL A 114 16.69 5.58 5.28
CA VAL A 114 16.88 6.83 6.02
C VAL A 114 18.20 7.45 5.54
N LEU A 115 18.11 8.64 4.98
CA LEU A 115 19.25 9.36 4.42
C LEU A 115 19.59 10.59 5.26
N THR A 116 20.88 10.90 5.34
CA THR A 116 21.42 12.09 6.01
C THR A 116 22.47 12.75 5.13
N LYS A 117 22.74 14.04 5.38
CA LYS A 117 23.77 14.79 4.66
C LYS A 117 25.17 14.30 4.99
N GLU A 118 25.43 13.97 6.24
CA GLU A 118 26.71 13.44 6.74
C GLU A 118 26.51 12.02 7.26
N PRO A 119 27.56 11.20 7.25
CA PRO A 119 27.50 9.89 7.90
C PRO A 119 27.14 10.01 9.37
N GLY A 120 26.29 9.12 9.88
CA GLY A 120 25.82 9.18 11.27
C GLY A 120 25.35 7.82 11.78
N ARG A 121 24.77 7.83 12.97
CA ARG A 121 24.16 6.67 13.64
C ARG A 121 22.73 6.99 14.02
N ALA A 122 21.88 5.97 14.19
CA ALA A 122 20.48 6.12 14.56
C ALA A 122 20.25 7.10 15.73
N LYS A 123 21.05 7.01 16.79
CA LYS A 123 20.96 7.88 17.96
C LYS A 123 21.15 9.37 17.66
N ASP A 124 21.81 9.70 16.56
CA ASP A 124 22.09 11.09 16.18
C ASP A 124 20.83 11.78 15.63
N LEU A 125 19.75 11.01 15.38
CA LEU A 125 18.41 11.51 15.02
C LEU A 125 17.57 11.95 16.23
N ALA A 126 18.04 11.76 17.47
CA ALA A 126 17.33 12.18 18.67
C ALA A 126 17.04 13.69 18.62
N GLY A 127 15.76 14.08 18.71
CA GLY A 127 15.33 15.47 18.62
C GLY A 127 15.43 16.15 17.26
N LYS A 128 15.82 15.42 16.20
CA LYS A 128 16.02 15.92 14.83
C LYS A 128 14.74 15.98 14.01
N THR A 129 14.75 16.76 12.93
CA THR A 129 13.64 16.85 11.97
C THR A 129 13.84 15.85 10.81
N VAL A 130 12.84 15.00 10.58
CA VAL A 130 12.86 13.98 9.52
C VAL A 130 11.75 14.24 8.51
N ALA A 131 12.10 14.29 7.22
CA ALA A 131 11.12 14.36 6.15
C ALA A 131 10.68 12.95 5.74
N VAL A 132 9.38 12.77 5.51
CA VAL A 132 8.78 11.51 5.05
C VAL A 132 7.84 11.76 3.87
N PRO A 133 7.63 10.77 2.95
CA PRO A 133 6.78 10.97 1.79
C PRO A 133 5.28 10.97 2.12
N SER A 134 4.88 10.33 3.22
CA SER A 134 3.50 10.24 3.66
C SER A 134 3.44 9.77 5.10
N ASP A 135 2.47 10.24 5.85
CA ASP A 135 2.17 9.81 7.22
C ASP A 135 1.40 8.47 7.28
N ARG A 136 0.88 7.99 6.14
CA ARG A 136 0.14 6.73 5.98
C ARG A 136 0.93 5.66 5.20
N SER A 137 2.17 5.94 4.80
CA SER A 137 2.97 4.98 4.05
C SER A 137 3.51 3.84 4.92
N THR A 138 3.71 2.67 4.30
CA THR A 138 4.42 1.55 4.96
C THR A 138 5.86 1.95 5.30
N ALA A 139 6.49 2.79 4.49
CA ALA A 139 7.82 3.32 4.76
C ALA A 139 7.86 4.05 6.11
N TYR A 140 6.90 4.94 6.35
CA TYR A 140 6.82 5.68 7.61
C TYR A 140 6.47 4.77 8.79
N LEU A 141 5.59 3.79 8.60
CA LEU A 141 5.27 2.81 9.64
C LEU A 141 6.52 2.03 10.07
N LEU A 142 7.31 1.54 9.11
CA LEU A 142 8.58 0.85 9.38
C LEU A 142 9.59 1.76 10.07
N PHE A 143 9.70 3.01 9.62
CA PHE A 143 10.55 4.01 10.27
C PHE A 143 10.15 4.23 11.73
N ARG A 144 8.85 4.32 12.04
CA ARG A 144 8.38 4.48 13.44
C ARG A 144 8.74 3.28 14.30
N LEU A 145 8.55 2.06 13.78
CA LEU A 145 8.92 0.83 14.49
C LEU A 145 10.44 0.77 14.74
N TRP A 146 11.25 1.13 13.75
CA TRP A 146 12.70 1.19 13.88
C TRP A 146 13.15 2.28 14.87
N ALA A 147 12.62 3.49 14.73
CA ALA A 147 13.02 4.62 15.55
C ALA A 147 12.66 4.44 17.04
N ALA A 148 11.59 3.72 17.35
CA ALA A 148 11.22 3.40 18.73
C ALA A 148 12.29 2.59 19.47
N GLY A 149 13.03 1.71 18.75
CA GLY A 149 14.13 0.92 19.34
C GLY A 149 15.51 1.58 19.23
N GLU A 150 15.76 2.33 18.15
CA GLU A 150 17.11 2.75 17.76
C GLU A 150 17.41 4.23 18.03
N VAL A 151 16.38 5.08 18.23
CA VAL A 151 16.54 6.52 18.45
C VAL A 151 16.12 6.89 19.87
N PRO A 152 17.05 7.05 20.81
CA PRO A 152 16.74 7.37 22.20
C PRO A 152 15.99 8.70 22.32
N GLY A 153 14.79 8.67 22.93
CA GLY A 153 13.93 9.84 23.07
C GLY A 153 13.17 10.21 21.80
N GLY A 154 13.33 9.44 20.72
CA GLY A 154 12.63 9.64 19.45
C GLY A 154 13.17 10.80 18.62
N VAL A 155 12.64 10.94 17.40
CA VAL A 155 12.89 12.12 16.55
C VAL A 155 12.09 13.31 17.05
N GLY A 156 12.58 14.53 16.81
CA GLY A 156 11.93 15.74 17.33
C GLY A 156 10.70 16.14 16.53
N ARG A 157 10.81 16.11 15.20
CA ARG A 157 9.74 16.51 14.29
C ARG A 157 9.72 15.66 13.05
N VAL A 158 8.52 15.28 12.61
CA VAL A 158 8.31 14.65 11.28
C VAL A 158 7.55 15.65 10.42
N ILE A 159 8.01 15.82 9.18
CA ILE A 159 7.32 16.63 8.17
C ILE A 159 7.05 15.79 6.93
N VAL A 160 5.89 15.97 6.33
CA VAL A 160 5.54 15.33 5.05
C VAL A 160 6.00 16.25 3.92
N LEU A 161 6.74 15.72 2.97
CA LEU A 161 7.18 16.41 1.75
C LEU A 161 6.85 15.55 0.53
N PRO A 162 6.58 16.17 -0.63
CA PRO A 162 6.56 15.46 -1.90
C PRO A 162 7.84 14.64 -2.07
N PHE A 163 7.70 13.45 -2.63
CA PHE A 163 8.78 12.47 -2.75
C PHE A 163 10.07 13.05 -3.37
N ASP A 164 9.93 13.77 -4.47
CA ASP A 164 11.02 14.44 -5.21
C ASP A 164 11.74 15.54 -4.41
N GLN A 165 11.11 16.08 -3.38
CA GLN A 165 11.65 17.17 -2.56
C GLN A 165 12.43 16.68 -1.33
N ILE A 166 12.34 15.42 -0.96
CA ILE A 166 12.98 14.89 0.27
C ILE A 166 14.50 14.94 0.16
N MET A 167 15.09 14.35 -0.88
CA MET A 167 16.55 14.36 -1.06
C MET A 167 17.13 15.78 -1.19
N PRO A 168 16.56 16.69 -1.99
CA PRO A 168 16.96 18.10 -1.97
C PRO A 168 16.86 18.75 -0.58
N ALA A 169 15.81 18.45 0.20
CA ALA A 169 15.65 19.03 1.53
C ALA A 169 16.75 18.59 2.51
N VAL A 170 17.20 17.33 2.43
CA VAL A 170 18.31 16.81 3.25
C VAL A 170 19.64 17.43 2.79
N ARG A 171 19.91 17.42 1.48
CA ARG A 171 21.13 18.02 0.90
C ARG A 171 21.30 19.48 1.31
N ASP A 172 20.22 20.25 1.24
CA ASP A 172 20.22 21.69 1.51
C ASP A 172 20.16 22.00 3.03
N GLY A 173 20.06 21.00 3.89
CA GLY A 173 20.00 21.14 5.34
C GLY A 173 18.68 21.74 5.86
N ARG A 174 17.60 21.68 5.06
CA ARG A 174 16.24 22.09 5.48
C ARG A 174 15.62 21.11 6.48
N VAL A 175 16.06 19.84 6.43
CA VAL A 175 15.76 18.78 7.38
C VAL A 175 17.06 18.03 7.71
N ASP A 176 17.09 17.37 8.85
CA ASP A 176 18.28 16.63 9.31
C ASP A 176 18.38 15.26 8.63
N ALA A 177 17.25 14.64 8.32
CA ALA A 177 17.18 13.34 7.63
C ALA A 177 15.94 13.24 6.74
N GLY A 178 15.97 12.30 5.80
CA GLY A 178 14.86 12.01 4.90
C GLY A 178 14.61 10.50 4.78
N LEU A 179 13.34 10.10 4.83
CA LEU A 179 12.91 8.75 4.52
C LEU A 179 12.56 8.68 3.04
N VAL A 180 13.29 7.87 2.29
CA VAL A 180 13.10 7.76 0.84
C VAL A 180 12.68 6.36 0.42
N ILE A 181 11.96 6.31 -0.68
CA ILE A 181 11.41 5.11 -1.31
C ILE A 181 11.72 5.11 -2.81
N HIS A 182 11.24 4.14 -3.55
CA HIS A 182 11.30 4.07 -5.01
C HIS A 182 12.74 4.21 -5.55
N GLU A 183 12.92 4.94 -6.64
CA GLU A 183 14.18 5.14 -7.36
C GLU A 183 15.23 5.87 -6.53
N ALA A 184 14.84 6.66 -5.53
CA ALA A 184 15.78 7.35 -4.64
C ALA A 184 16.76 6.39 -3.95
N ARG A 185 16.39 5.10 -3.77
CA ARG A 185 17.27 4.04 -3.28
C ARG A 185 18.52 3.84 -4.17
N PHE A 186 18.42 4.11 -5.46
CA PHE A 186 19.49 3.94 -6.44
C PHE A 186 20.25 5.23 -6.75
N THR A 187 19.64 6.39 -6.47
CA THR A 187 20.14 7.68 -6.94
C THR A 187 20.58 8.64 -5.83
N TYR A 188 20.40 8.31 -4.55
CA TYR A 188 20.70 9.21 -3.43
C TYR A 188 22.16 9.67 -3.36
N GLN A 189 23.11 8.85 -3.82
CA GLN A 189 24.55 9.20 -3.87
C GLN A 189 24.81 10.37 -4.83
N ASN A 190 23.99 10.53 -5.90
CA ASN A 190 24.08 11.66 -6.83
C ASN A 190 23.76 13.00 -6.15
N TYR A 191 23.06 12.95 -5.00
CA TYR A 191 22.79 14.12 -4.15
C TYR A 191 23.85 14.34 -3.06
N GLY A 192 24.91 13.51 -3.02
CA GLY A 192 25.91 13.55 -1.96
C GLY A 192 25.39 13.15 -0.58
N LEU A 193 24.34 12.31 -0.54
CA LEU A 193 23.73 11.84 0.69
C LEU A 193 24.27 10.50 1.13
N HIS A 194 24.14 10.21 2.41
CA HIS A 194 24.58 8.99 3.07
C HIS A 194 23.42 8.18 3.60
N ARG A 195 23.47 6.86 3.41
CA ARG A 195 22.54 5.91 4.02
C ARG A 195 22.86 5.76 5.50
N LEU A 196 21.95 6.23 6.35
CA LEU A 196 22.05 6.03 7.81
C LEU A 196 21.47 4.69 8.23
N ALA A 197 20.31 4.31 7.64
CA ALA A 197 19.66 3.04 7.92
C ALA A 197 18.87 2.53 6.71
N ASP A 198 18.69 1.21 6.63
CA ASP A 198 17.84 0.51 5.67
C ASP A 198 16.71 -0.20 6.44
N MET A 199 15.47 0.20 6.21
CA MET A 199 14.32 -0.35 6.92
C MET A 199 14.05 -1.81 6.55
N GLY A 200 14.41 -2.22 5.30
CA GLY A 200 14.32 -3.61 4.87
C GLY A 200 15.32 -4.50 5.57
N GLU A 201 16.57 -4.08 5.61
CA GLU A 201 17.64 -4.82 6.32
C GLU A 201 17.29 -4.98 7.81
N HIS A 202 16.84 -3.91 8.46
CA HIS A 202 16.42 -3.98 9.87
C HIS A 202 15.22 -4.92 10.07
N TRP A 203 14.21 -4.83 9.18
CA TRP A 203 13.02 -5.68 9.25
C TRP A 203 13.38 -7.16 9.10
N GLU A 204 14.16 -7.50 8.08
CA GLU A 204 14.59 -8.87 7.80
C GLU A 204 15.44 -9.46 8.92
N LEU A 205 16.37 -8.68 9.47
CA LEU A 205 17.22 -9.10 10.60
C LEU A 205 16.40 -9.36 11.87
N THR A 206 15.36 -8.57 12.12
CA THR A 206 14.58 -8.66 13.36
C THR A 206 13.40 -9.64 13.30
N THR A 207 12.94 -9.99 12.09
CA THR A 207 11.76 -10.83 11.89
C THR A 207 12.02 -12.11 11.09
N GLY A 208 13.07 -12.15 10.26
CA GLY A 208 13.29 -13.19 9.27
C GLY A 208 12.34 -13.14 8.06
N LEU A 209 11.33 -12.25 8.09
CA LEU A 209 10.30 -12.15 7.08
C LEU A 209 10.68 -11.17 5.95
N PRO A 210 10.15 -11.36 4.72
CA PRO A 210 10.27 -10.35 3.67
C PRO A 210 9.56 -9.06 4.07
N ILE A 211 9.95 -7.93 3.46
CA ILE A 211 9.39 -6.63 3.80
C ILE A 211 8.14 -6.33 2.95
N PRO A 212 6.95 -6.11 3.55
CA PRO A 212 5.78 -5.67 2.80
C PRO A 212 5.83 -4.15 2.61
N LEU A 213 5.55 -3.67 1.38
CA LEU A 213 5.60 -2.25 1.01
C LEU A 213 4.26 -1.76 0.48
N GLY A 214 3.81 -2.28 -0.67
CA GLY A 214 2.58 -1.86 -1.35
C GLY A 214 1.69 -3.03 -1.72
N ALA A 215 0.39 -2.92 -1.42
CA ALA A 215 -0.64 -3.91 -1.68
C ALA A 215 -1.52 -3.52 -2.85
N ILE A 216 -2.12 -4.49 -3.53
CA ILE A 216 -3.30 -4.26 -4.35
C ILE A 216 -4.54 -4.58 -3.52
N VAL A 217 -5.51 -3.68 -3.55
CA VAL A 217 -6.81 -3.90 -2.94
C VAL A 217 -7.93 -3.73 -3.95
N ALA A 218 -9.02 -4.47 -3.75
CA ALA A 218 -10.20 -4.41 -4.60
C ALA A 218 -11.46 -4.31 -3.74
N LYS A 219 -12.46 -3.52 -4.16
CA LYS A 219 -13.71 -3.39 -3.42
C LYS A 219 -14.40 -4.73 -3.22
N ARG A 220 -14.77 -5.05 -1.99
CA ARG A 220 -15.54 -6.26 -1.66
C ARG A 220 -16.91 -6.30 -2.35
N SER A 221 -17.49 -5.13 -2.67
CA SER A 221 -18.74 -5.00 -3.40
C SER A 221 -18.70 -5.53 -4.84
N LEU A 222 -17.52 -5.76 -5.40
CA LEU A 222 -17.36 -6.43 -6.71
C LEU A 222 -17.85 -7.89 -6.69
N GLY A 223 -17.85 -8.52 -5.52
CA GLY A 223 -18.24 -9.92 -5.34
C GLY A 223 -17.14 -10.91 -5.72
N ALA A 224 -17.26 -12.13 -5.22
CA ALA A 224 -16.19 -13.14 -5.30
C ALA A 224 -15.79 -13.51 -6.74
N GLU A 225 -16.71 -13.55 -7.67
CA GLU A 225 -16.43 -13.88 -9.08
C GLU A 225 -15.53 -12.83 -9.73
N ARG A 226 -15.88 -11.53 -9.61
CA ARG A 226 -15.07 -10.43 -10.16
C ARG A 226 -13.73 -10.28 -9.45
N LEU A 227 -13.69 -10.51 -8.13
CA LEU A 227 -12.43 -10.50 -7.38
C LEU A 227 -11.46 -11.59 -7.88
N ARG A 228 -11.98 -12.81 -8.18
CA ARG A 228 -11.16 -13.88 -8.78
C ARG A 228 -10.67 -13.49 -10.17
N ALA A 229 -11.53 -12.93 -11.01
CA ALA A 229 -11.16 -12.45 -12.34
C ALA A 229 -10.08 -11.37 -12.29
N VAL A 230 -10.16 -10.45 -11.34
CA VAL A 230 -9.15 -9.42 -11.08
C VAL A 230 -7.81 -10.05 -10.69
N ALA A 231 -7.80 -10.98 -9.73
CA ALA A 231 -6.56 -11.64 -9.31
C ALA A 231 -5.90 -12.42 -10.45
N GLU A 232 -6.69 -13.13 -11.26
CA GLU A 232 -6.15 -13.87 -12.40
C GLU A 232 -5.65 -12.93 -13.51
N ALA A 233 -6.34 -11.82 -13.77
CA ALA A 233 -5.89 -10.80 -14.71
C ALA A 233 -4.53 -10.23 -14.30
N ILE A 234 -4.34 -9.92 -13.01
CA ILE A 234 -3.07 -9.42 -12.49
C ILE A 234 -1.97 -10.48 -12.63
N ARG A 235 -2.23 -11.74 -12.22
CA ARG A 235 -1.24 -12.83 -12.37
C ARG A 235 -0.83 -13.04 -13.80
N THR A 236 -1.78 -13.02 -14.72
CA THR A 236 -1.51 -13.17 -16.16
C THR A 236 -0.72 -11.98 -16.69
N SER A 237 -1.03 -10.76 -16.26
CA SER A 237 -0.26 -9.56 -16.63
C SER A 237 1.19 -9.64 -16.13
N VAL A 238 1.41 -10.09 -14.88
CA VAL A 238 2.76 -10.30 -14.31
C VAL A 238 3.54 -11.34 -15.13
N ARG A 239 2.93 -12.48 -15.46
CA ARG A 239 3.57 -13.51 -16.28
C ARG A 239 3.94 -12.98 -17.66
N SER A 240 3.00 -12.29 -18.33
CA SER A 240 3.26 -11.65 -19.63
C SER A 240 4.42 -10.66 -19.59
N ALA A 241 4.53 -9.90 -18.50
CA ALA A 241 5.64 -8.95 -18.32
C ALA A 241 6.98 -9.66 -18.13
N TRP A 242 7.03 -10.81 -17.47
CA TRP A 242 8.24 -11.63 -17.35
C TRP A 242 8.60 -12.36 -18.63
N ASP A 243 7.59 -12.85 -19.39
CA ASP A 243 7.82 -13.56 -20.65
C ASP A 243 8.35 -12.63 -21.75
N ASP A 244 7.90 -11.38 -21.79
CA ASP A 244 8.37 -10.35 -22.72
C ASP A 244 8.55 -9.00 -22.04
N PRO A 245 9.66 -8.78 -21.30
CA PRO A 245 9.93 -7.52 -20.60
C PRO A 245 10.04 -6.32 -21.56
N ALA A 246 10.44 -6.55 -22.81
CA ALA A 246 10.60 -5.49 -23.79
C ALA A 246 9.26 -4.87 -24.22
N ALA A 247 8.17 -5.64 -24.17
CA ALA A 247 6.84 -5.18 -24.58
C ALA A 247 6.31 -3.98 -23.76
N SER A 248 6.77 -3.82 -22.52
CA SER A 248 6.36 -2.72 -21.63
C SER A 248 7.35 -1.56 -21.55
N ARG A 249 8.52 -1.67 -22.19
CA ARG A 249 9.65 -0.75 -21.98
C ARG A 249 9.30 0.71 -22.26
N ASP A 250 8.70 0.98 -23.41
CA ASP A 250 8.35 2.36 -23.80
C ASP A 250 7.30 2.94 -22.85
N TYR A 251 6.31 2.12 -22.47
CA TYR A 251 5.28 2.52 -21.53
C TYR A 251 5.83 2.79 -20.13
N VAL A 252 6.76 1.97 -19.64
CA VAL A 252 7.43 2.19 -18.35
C VAL A 252 8.20 3.52 -18.37
N LEU A 253 9.01 3.76 -19.41
CA LEU A 253 9.82 4.98 -19.52
C LEU A 253 8.99 6.25 -19.75
N GLU A 254 7.85 6.15 -20.44
CA GLU A 254 6.93 7.27 -20.62
C GLU A 254 6.34 7.77 -19.30
N HIS A 255 6.15 6.88 -18.32
CA HIS A 255 5.48 7.19 -17.06
C HIS A 255 6.44 7.35 -15.87
N ALA A 256 7.66 6.81 -15.98
CA ALA A 256 8.65 6.87 -14.89
C ALA A 256 9.05 8.30 -14.56
N GLN A 257 9.20 8.61 -13.28
CA GLN A 257 9.75 9.89 -12.82
C GLN A 257 11.26 9.96 -13.06
N GLU A 258 11.96 8.82 -12.92
CA GLU A 258 13.36 8.67 -13.28
C GLU A 258 13.47 8.08 -14.69
N MET A 259 14.02 8.85 -15.60
CA MET A 259 14.08 8.54 -17.05
C MET A 259 15.26 7.65 -17.43
N ASP A 260 16.19 7.34 -16.51
CA ASP A 260 17.32 6.45 -16.82
C ASP A 260 16.83 5.00 -16.94
N PRO A 261 16.91 4.37 -18.13
CA PRO A 261 16.47 3.00 -18.32
C PRO A 261 17.15 1.98 -17.39
N ALA A 262 18.41 2.21 -17.01
CA ALA A 262 19.13 1.30 -16.12
C ALA A 262 18.59 1.39 -14.68
N VAL A 263 18.16 2.57 -14.24
CA VAL A 263 17.48 2.74 -12.95
C VAL A 263 16.10 2.10 -12.97
N ALA A 264 15.34 2.24 -14.06
CA ALA A 264 14.05 1.59 -14.22
C ALA A 264 14.18 0.06 -14.18
N ASP A 265 15.16 -0.51 -14.89
CA ASP A 265 15.44 -1.95 -14.91
C ASP A 265 15.84 -2.47 -13.51
N GLN A 266 16.67 -1.72 -12.76
CA GLN A 266 17.03 -2.04 -11.37
C GLN A 266 15.80 -1.99 -10.45
N HIS A 267 14.94 -1.00 -10.63
CA HIS A 267 13.71 -0.86 -9.87
C HIS A 267 12.78 -2.06 -10.11
N ILE A 268 12.52 -2.42 -11.37
CA ILE A 268 11.72 -3.58 -11.72
C ILE A 268 12.31 -4.85 -11.11
N GLY A 269 13.62 -5.09 -11.31
CA GLY A 269 14.31 -6.27 -10.79
C GLY A 269 14.27 -6.42 -9.26
N LEU A 270 14.16 -5.30 -8.53
CA LEU A 270 14.09 -5.31 -7.07
C LEU A 270 12.65 -5.52 -6.55
N TYR A 271 11.66 -4.91 -7.18
CA TYR A 271 10.29 -4.84 -6.64
C TYR A 271 9.30 -5.81 -7.28
N VAL A 272 9.63 -6.39 -8.46
CA VAL A 272 8.77 -7.38 -9.15
C VAL A 272 9.39 -8.75 -9.04
N ASN A 273 8.80 -9.61 -8.21
CA ASN A 273 9.34 -10.92 -7.83
C ASN A 273 8.19 -11.93 -7.62
N GLU A 274 8.50 -13.10 -7.07
CA GLU A 274 7.53 -14.16 -6.79
C GLU A 274 6.32 -13.69 -5.95
N PHE A 275 6.53 -12.81 -4.98
CA PHE A 275 5.45 -12.24 -4.18
C PHE A 275 4.54 -11.30 -4.98
N THR A 276 5.03 -10.75 -6.08
CA THR A 276 4.19 -9.98 -7.01
C THR A 276 3.22 -10.89 -7.77
N ALA A 277 3.63 -12.10 -8.11
CA ALA A 277 2.76 -13.09 -8.74
C ALA A 277 1.78 -13.70 -7.73
N ASP A 278 2.25 -14.01 -6.52
CA ASP A 278 1.41 -14.53 -5.44
C ASP A 278 2.08 -14.26 -4.09
N LEU A 279 1.30 -13.73 -3.13
CA LEU A 279 1.81 -13.47 -1.77
C LEU A 279 2.29 -14.74 -1.08
N GLY A 280 1.63 -15.88 -1.31
CA GLY A 280 1.94 -17.11 -0.63
C GLY A 280 1.86 -17.01 0.90
N GLU A 281 2.23 -18.07 1.61
CA GLU A 281 2.20 -18.12 3.08
C GLU A 281 3.17 -17.09 3.70
N ASP A 282 4.38 -16.97 3.16
CA ASP A 282 5.41 -16.05 3.67
C ASP A 282 5.01 -14.58 3.50
N GLY A 283 4.39 -14.23 2.37
CA GLY A 283 3.88 -12.87 2.13
C GLY A 283 2.75 -12.52 3.10
N TYR A 284 1.79 -13.41 3.32
CA TYR A 284 0.76 -13.21 4.33
C TYR A 284 1.34 -13.14 5.75
N ALA A 285 2.32 -13.98 6.09
CA ALA A 285 3.02 -13.92 7.38
C ALA A 285 3.72 -12.58 7.58
N ALA A 286 4.37 -12.05 6.54
CA ALA A 286 5.01 -10.75 6.57
C ALA A 286 4.02 -9.60 6.81
N VAL A 287 2.87 -9.61 6.11
CA VAL A 287 1.81 -8.60 6.28
C VAL A 287 1.20 -8.68 7.69
N ARG A 288 0.85 -9.88 8.17
CA ARG A 288 0.35 -10.08 9.54
C ARG A 288 1.37 -9.62 10.58
N GLY A 289 2.64 -10.00 10.40
CA GLY A 289 3.74 -9.63 11.30
C GLY A 289 3.90 -8.11 11.42
N LEU A 290 3.89 -7.40 10.28
CA LEU A 290 3.99 -5.94 10.27
C LEU A 290 2.81 -5.29 11.01
N LEU A 291 1.59 -5.65 10.65
CA LEU A 291 0.39 -4.98 11.17
C LEU A 291 0.13 -5.34 12.64
N THR A 292 0.44 -6.58 13.06
CA THR A 292 0.34 -6.98 14.48
C THR A 292 1.35 -6.22 15.33
N ARG A 293 2.61 -6.11 14.88
CA ARG A 293 3.65 -5.35 15.59
C ARG A 293 3.28 -3.87 15.69
N ALA A 294 2.80 -3.29 14.57
CA ALA A 294 2.37 -1.90 14.53
C ALA A 294 1.15 -1.64 15.45
N ALA A 295 0.21 -2.57 15.53
CA ALA A 295 -0.94 -2.45 16.44
C ALA A 295 -0.52 -2.56 17.91
N ALA A 296 0.44 -3.44 18.24
CA ALA A 296 0.98 -3.55 19.60
C ALA A 296 1.62 -2.24 20.09
N GLU A 297 2.25 -1.49 19.17
CA GLU A 297 2.82 -0.15 19.43
C GLU A 297 1.77 0.99 19.32
N GLY A 298 0.50 0.67 19.10
CA GLY A 298 -0.57 1.67 18.95
C GLY A 298 -0.44 2.54 17.68
N LEU A 299 0.28 2.08 16.68
CA LEU A 299 0.55 2.83 15.45
C LEU A 299 -0.57 2.69 14.41
N VAL A 300 -1.28 1.56 14.44
CA VAL A 300 -2.42 1.23 13.57
C VAL A 300 -3.50 0.51 14.38
N PRO A 301 -4.77 0.50 13.94
CA PRO A 301 -5.79 -0.34 14.54
C PRO A 301 -5.43 -1.84 14.45
N PRO A 302 -5.82 -2.66 15.44
CA PRO A 302 -5.62 -4.12 15.37
C PRO A 302 -6.47 -4.72 14.24
N LEU A 303 -5.91 -5.73 13.54
CA LEU A 303 -6.64 -6.50 12.55
C LEU A 303 -7.59 -7.51 13.22
N GLY A 304 -8.78 -7.67 12.65
CA GLY A 304 -9.61 -8.85 12.93
C GLY A 304 -8.93 -10.14 12.44
N HIS A 305 -9.38 -11.30 12.99
CA HIS A 305 -8.76 -12.59 12.69
C HIS A 305 -8.70 -12.89 11.18
N ASP A 306 -9.82 -12.65 10.47
CA ASP A 306 -9.98 -13.00 9.05
C ASP A 306 -9.86 -11.77 8.13
N ALA A 307 -9.32 -10.66 8.64
CA ALA A 307 -9.30 -9.38 7.92
C ALA A 307 -8.52 -9.43 6.59
N LEU A 308 -7.51 -10.32 6.49
CA LEU A 308 -6.70 -10.48 5.29
C LEU A 308 -7.23 -11.56 4.33
N GLU A 309 -8.35 -12.21 4.63
CA GLU A 309 -8.96 -13.16 3.72
C GLU A 309 -9.50 -12.43 2.48
N PHE A 310 -9.20 -13.00 1.31
CA PHE A 310 -9.57 -12.40 0.04
C PHE A 310 -11.07 -12.52 -0.25
N PHE A 311 -11.68 -13.63 0.18
CA PHE A 311 -13.13 -13.93 -0.02
C PHE A 311 -13.87 -14.02 1.29
#